data_786f1ddc3f166990cd0a32585f944880
#
_entry.id   786f1ddc3f166990cd0a32585f944880
#
_cell.length_a   1.000
_cell.length_b   1.000
_cell.length_c   1.000
_cell.angle_alpha   90.00
_cell.angle_beta   90.00
_cell.angle_gamma   90.00
#
_symmetry.space_group_name_H-M   'P 1'
#
loop_
_entity.id
_entity.type
_entity.pdbx_description
1 polymer ?
#
loop_
_entity_poly.entity_id
_entity_poly.type
_entity_poly.pdbx_seq_one_letter_code
_entity_poly.pdbx_strand_id
1 'polypeptide(L)'
;MMMNKYELKRILLDFFFPNRCPVCNKVIGRMDYICNDCADKFQSSNKEEALCGGRLISVCRYSGSAEHIVLGAKRNRDGSKLSFMAYTLMRKITESYDTLPDVLLPVPIYHSDKVKKGYCHTEKICREITELTGIPTVSAVAKIKKTAQQKSLGREKRLVNLKGCFAVTDENALKGKHILVIDDVTTTGSTLTEIYHTIESCDPATVDFAVFART
;
A
#
# COMPACT_ATOMS: atom_id res chain seq x y z
N MET A 1 -34.24 -26.56 -0.53
CA MET A 1 -32.78 -26.39 -0.64
C MET A 1 -32.29 -25.93 0.72
N MET A 2 -31.70 -26.85 1.54
CA MET A 2 -31.27 -26.51 2.91
C MET A 2 -30.02 -25.64 2.86
N MET A 3 -30.12 -24.41 3.38
CA MET A 3 -28.96 -23.52 3.52
C MET A 3 -27.89 -24.19 4.41
N ASN A 4 -26.65 -24.20 3.93
CA ASN A 4 -25.51 -24.73 4.67
C ASN A 4 -25.22 -23.82 5.88
N LYS A 5 -24.80 -24.42 7.01
CA LYS A 5 -24.43 -23.73 8.26
C LYS A 5 -23.42 -22.59 8.03
N TYR A 6 -22.54 -22.75 7.05
CA TYR A 6 -21.56 -21.71 6.64
C TYR A 6 -22.22 -20.53 5.93
N GLU A 7 -23.24 -20.77 5.08
CA GLU A 7 -24.02 -19.73 4.41
C GLU A 7 -24.82 -18.91 5.42
N LEU A 8 -25.46 -19.57 6.38
CA LEU A 8 -26.21 -18.90 7.43
C LEU A 8 -25.32 -18.02 8.32
N LYS A 9 -24.15 -18.55 8.76
CA LYS A 9 -23.16 -17.77 9.53
C LYS A 9 -22.66 -16.56 8.74
N ARG A 10 -22.49 -16.70 7.43
CA ARG A 10 -22.03 -15.67 6.52
C ARG A 10 -23.07 -14.56 6.32
N ILE A 11 -24.36 -14.93 6.18
CA ILE A 11 -25.46 -13.97 6.08
C ILE A 11 -25.61 -13.20 7.41
N LEU A 12 -25.49 -13.86 8.54
CA LEU A 12 -25.53 -13.22 9.86
C LEU A 12 -24.35 -12.25 10.04
N LEU A 13 -23.13 -12.62 9.62
CA LEU A 13 -21.98 -11.74 9.68
C LEU A 13 -22.16 -10.52 8.77
N ASP A 14 -22.68 -10.69 7.55
CA ASP A 14 -22.94 -9.58 6.62
C ASP A 14 -24.05 -8.64 7.15
N PHE A 15 -25.02 -9.17 7.92
CA PHE A 15 -26.07 -8.38 8.55
C PHE A 15 -25.52 -7.49 9.70
N PHE A 16 -24.63 -8.06 10.54
CA PHE A 16 -24.02 -7.30 11.66
C PHE A 16 -22.83 -6.45 11.25
N PHE A 17 -22.09 -6.88 10.21
CA PHE A 17 -20.89 -6.23 9.70
C PHE A 17 -20.97 -6.05 8.17
N PRO A 18 -21.93 -5.24 7.69
CA PRO A 18 -22.07 -5.04 6.26
C PRO A 18 -20.85 -4.35 5.65
N ASN A 19 -20.52 -4.73 4.42
CA ASN A 19 -19.47 -4.02 3.66
C ASN A 19 -19.88 -2.56 3.44
N ARG A 20 -18.95 -1.64 3.62
CA ARG A 20 -19.23 -0.19 3.57
C ARG A 20 -18.28 0.54 2.64
N CYS A 21 -18.83 1.50 1.93
CA CYS A 21 -18.06 2.39 1.09
C CYS A 21 -16.99 3.13 1.92
N PRO A 22 -15.69 3.04 1.53
CA PRO A 22 -14.59 3.65 2.28
C PRO A 22 -14.62 5.19 2.29
N VAL A 23 -15.44 5.80 1.42
CA VAL A 23 -15.60 7.26 1.30
C VAL A 23 -16.79 7.78 2.09
N CYS A 24 -18.02 7.28 1.82
CA CYS A 24 -19.26 7.81 2.39
C CYS A 24 -19.92 6.92 3.45
N ASN A 25 -19.34 5.75 3.73
CA ASN A 25 -19.84 4.78 4.71
C ASN A 25 -21.20 4.13 4.38
N LYS A 26 -21.77 4.38 3.18
CA LYS A 26 -22.99 3.72 2.68
C LYS A 26 -22.74 2.21 2.60
N VAL A 27 -23.72 1.40 2.96
CA VAL A 27 -23.67 -0.05 2.76
C VAL A 27 -23.60 -0.33 1.26
N ILE A 28 -22.67 -1.20 0.87
CA ILE A 28 -22.41 -1.60 -0.52
C ILE A 28 -22.48 -3.11 -0.65
N GLY A 29 -22.53 -3.60 -1.88
CA GLY A 29 -22.49 -5.01 -2.16
C GLY A 29 -21.21 -5.66 -1.62
N ARG A 30 -21.29 -6.94 -1.34
CA ARG A 30 -20.19 -7.68 -0.71
C ARG A 30 -18.91 -7.71 -1.54
N MET A 31 -19.04 -7.70 -2.86
CA MET A 31 -17.92 -7.71 -3.81
C MET A 31 -17.51 -6.30 -4.27
N ASP A 32 -18.21 -5.28 -3.76
CA ASP A 32 -17.93 -3.90 -4.12
C ASP A 32 -16.84 -3.33 -3.20
N TYR A 33 -15.95 -2.55 -3.77
CA TYR A 33 -14.91 -1.84 -3.03
C TYR A 33 -15.26 -0.36 -2.77
N ILE A 34 -16.27 0.17 -3.50
CA ILE A 34 -16.73 1.55 -3.42
C ILE A 34 -18.15 1.63 -3.99
N CYS A 35 -19.00 2.54 -3.53
CA CYS A 35 -20.33 2.77 -4.14
C CYS A 35 -20.20 3.58 -5.45
N ASN A 36 -21.17 3.44 -6.35
CA ASN A 36 -21.17 4.12 -7.65
C ASN A 36 -21.04 5.64 -7.52
N ASP A 37 -21.79 6.27 -6.61
CA ASP A 37 -21.75 7.73 -6.38
C ASP A 37 -20.34 8.25 -6.01
N CYS A 38 -19.56 7.41 -5.32
CA CYS A 38 -18.19 7.74 -4.90
C CYS A 38 -17.16 7.33 -5.96
N ALA A 39 -17.41 6.25 -6.71
CA ALA A 39 -16.56 5.82 -7.81
C ALA A 39 -16.49 6.88 -8.91
N ASP A 40 -17.64 7.45 -9.29
CA ASP A 40 -17.74 8.51 -10.30
C ASP A 40 -16.97 9.80 -9.91
N LYS A 41 -16.82 10.04 -8.60
CA LYS A 41 -16.09 11.19 -8.05
C LYS A 41 -14.64 10.91 -7.72
N PHE A 42 -14.22 9.64 -7.75
CA PHE A 42 -12.86 9.25 -7.42
C PHE A 42 -11.94 9.51 -8.62
N GLN A 43 -11.10 10.54 -8.48
CA GLN A 43 -10.15 10.94 -9.53
C GLN A 43 -8.92 10.04 -9.50
N SER A 44 -8.84 9.09 -10.40
CA SER A 44 -7.62 8.31 -10.64
C SER A 44 -6.55 9.17 -11.32
N SER A 45 -5.29 8.84 -11.06
CA SER A 45 -4.13 9.46 -11.71
C SER A 45 -3.53 8.48 -12.72
N ASN A 46 -3.29 8.95 -13.94
CA ASN A 46 -2.53 8.19 -14.94
C ASN A 46 -1.06 8.62 -15.01
N LYS A 47 -0.59 9.42 -14.02
CA LYS A 47 0.80 9.86 -14.00
C LYS A 47 1.73 8.72 -13.57
N GLU A 48 2.71 8.47 -14.41
CA GLU A 48 3.91 7.71 -14.10
C GLU A 48 5.10 8.69 -14.07
N GLU A 49 6.00 8.50 -13.14
CA GLU A 49 7.17 9.36 -12.99
C GLU A 49 8.42 8.49 -12.80
N ALA A 50 9.57 8.99 -13.27
CA ALA A 50 10.84 8.34 -13.00
C ALA A 50 11.27 8.57 -11.54
N LEU A 51 11.73 7.51 -10.87
CA LEU A 51 12.31 7.56 -9.53
C LEU A 51 13.44 6.54 -9.42
N CYS A 52 14.66 6.98 -9.12
CA CYS A 52 15.84 6.12 -8.93
C CYS A 52 16.09 5.14 -10.10
N GLY A 53 15.85 5.56 -11.34
CA GLY A 53 16.00 4.72 -12.52
C GLY A 53 14.83 3.78 -12.83
N GLY A 54 13.88 3.62 -11.91
CA GLY A 54 12.63 2.88 -12.09
C GLY A 54 11.43 3.80 -12.28
N ARG A 55 10.23 3.21 -12.28
CA ARG A 55 8.93 3.90 -12.42
C ARG A 55 8.23 4.05 -11.06
N LEU A 56 7.62 5.21 -10.84
CA LEU A 56 6.69 5.44 -9.75
C LEU A 56 5.28 5.59 -10.32
N ILE A 57 4.42 4.64 -10.04
CA ILE A 57 2.98 4.69 -10.36
C ILE A 57 2.18 5.12 -9.14
N SER A 58 1.13 5.90 -9.35
CA SER A 58 0.22 6.35 -8.29
C SER A 58 -1.23 6.18 -8.71
N VAL A 59 -2.10 5.75 -7.78
CA VAL A 59 -3.53 5.58 -8.04
C VAL A 59 -4.24 6.92 -8.14
N CYS A 60 -3.94 7.88 -7.25
CA CYS A 60 -4.64 9.17 -7.20
C CYS A 60 -3.79 10.29 -6.60
N ARG A 61 -4.31 11.52 -6.63
CA ARG A 61 -3.77 12.64 -5.85
C ARG A 61 -4.16 12.51 -4.38
N TYR A 62 -3.24 12.91 -3.48
CA TYR A 62 -3.51 12.97 -2.04
C TYR A 62 -4.34 14.21 -1.70
N SER A 63 -5.66 14.14 -1.91
CA SER A 63 -6.62 15.21 -1.63
C SER A 63 -8.01 14.63 -1.44
N GLY A 64 -8.88 15.34 -0.71
CA GLY A 64 -10.29 14.98 -0.56
C GLY A 64 -10.53 13.55 -0.07
N SER A 65 -11.22 12.74 -0.87
CA SER A 65 -11.56 11.34 -0.54
C SER A 65 -10.32 10.47 -0.30
N ALA A 66 -9.24 10.67 -1.04
CA ALA A 66 -8.00 9.91 -0.87
C ALA A 66 -7.36 10.16 0.50
N GLU A 67 -7.33 11.41 0.95
CA GLU A 67 -6.83 11.75 2.30
C GLU A 67 -7.68 11.08 3.39
N HIS A 68 -9.01 11.13 3.27
CA HIS A 68 -9.93 10.46 4.20
C HIS A 68 -9.70 8.95 4.27
N ILE A 69 -9.50 8.29 3.12
CA ILE A 69 -9.24 6.85 3.03
C ILE A 69 -7.92 6.52 3.74
N VAL A 70 -6.83 7.20 3.39
CA VAL A 70 -5.50 6.94 3.97
C VAL A 70 -5.48 7.18 5.48
N LEU A 71 -6.05 8.30 5.94
CA LEU A 71 -6.10 8.61 7.38
C LEU A 71 -6.95 7.59 8.15
N GLY A 72 -8.06 7.13 7.58
CA GLY A 72 -8.90 6.10 8.19
C GLY A 72 -8.19 4.75 8.24
N ALA A 73 -7.54 4.32 7.17
CA ALA A 73 -6.74 3.10 7.13
C ALA A 73 -5.62 3.10 8.20
N LYS A 74 -4.95 4.26 8.39
CA LYS A 74 -3.87 4.40 9.38
C LYS A 74 -4.34 4.43 10.84
N ARG A 75 -5.52 5.03 11.11
CA ARG A 75 -5.99 5.30 12.48
C ARG A 75 -6.93 4.23 13.01
N ASN A 76 -7.89 3.83 12.20
CA ASN A 76 -9.06 3.07 12.67
C ASN A 76 -9.00 1.58 12.34
N ARG A 77 -7.92 1.09 11.72
CA ARG A 77 -7.83 -0.30 11.21
C ARG A 77 -9.02 -0.66 10.30
N ASP A 78 -9.53 0.34 9.58
CA ASP A 78 -10.71 0.19 8.74
C ASP A 78 -10.36 -0.72 7.55
N GLY A 79 -10.84 -1.95 7.62
CA GLY A 79 -10.58 -2.98 6.62
C GLY A 79 -11.09 -2.57 5.24
N SER A 80 -12.25 -1.89 5.15
CA SER A 80 -12.81 -1.47 3.87
C SER A 80 -11.91 -0.48 3.14
N LYS A 81 -11.25 0.41 3.87
CA LYS A 81 -10.29 1.37 3.29
C LYS A 81 -9.01 0.70 2.83
N LEU A 82 -8.50 -0.28 3.59
CA LEU A 82 -7.32 -1.05 3.19
C LEU A 82 -7.60 -1.89 1.94
N SER A 83 -8.73 -2.59 1.91
CA SER A 83 -9.14 -3.39 0.74
C SER A 83 -9.38 -2.53 -0.50
N PHE A 84 -9.94 -1.34 -0.35
CA PHE A 84 -10.07 -0.40 -1.46
C PHE A 84 -8.70 0.07 -1.99
N MET A 85 -7.75 0.39 -1.09
CA MET A 85 -6.38 0.76 -1.49
C MET A 85 -5.68 -0.39 -2.20
N ALA A 86 -5.78 -1.61 -1.67
CA ALA A 86 -5.19 -2.80 -2.28
C ALA A 86 -5.78 -3.10 -3.67
N TYR A 87 -7.11 -3.06 -3.80
CA TYR A 87 -7.81 -3.29 -5.07
C TYR A 87 -7.42 -2.26 -6.14
N THR A 88 -7.39 -0.97 -5.78
CA THR A 88 -7.05 0.08 -6.74
C THR A 88 -5.58 0.06 -7.12
N LEU A 89 -4.67 -0.27 -6.18
CA LEU A 89 -3.26 -0.51 -6.47
C LEU A 89 -3.07 -1.72 -7.38
N MET A 90 -3.75 -2.84 -7.09
CA MET A 90 -3.72 -4.04 -7.92
C MET A 90 -4.14 -3.70 -9.36
N ARG A 91 -5.27 -3.02 -9.54
CA ARG A 91 -5.71 -2.59 -10.88
C ARG A 91 -4.66 -1.74 -11.57
N LYS A 92 -4.10 -0.75 -10.86
CA LYS A 92 -3.06 0.12 -11.44
C LYS A 92 -1.80 -0.67 -11.83
N ILE A 93 -1.39 -1.64 -11.02
CA ILE A 93 -0.26 -2.53 -11.33
C ILE A 93 -0.55 -3.34 -12.59
N THR A 94 -1.70 -4.01 -12.66
CA THR A 94 -2.06 -4.85 -13.83
C THR A 94 -2.27 -4.05 -15.11
N GLU A 95 -2.65 -2.78 -15.01
CA GLU A 95 -2.79 -1.85 -16.15
C GLU A 95 -1.44 -1.26 -16.60
N SER A 96 -0.43 -1.16 -15.71
CA SER A 96 0.87 -0.51 -15.98
C SER A 96 1.97 -1.49 -16.41
N TYR A 97 1.81 -2.80 -16.22
CA TYR A 97 2.82 -3.80 -16.48
C TYR A 97 2.33 -4.92 -17.38
N ASP A 98 2.99 -5.11 -18.53
CA ASP A 98 2.77 -6.28 -19.40
C ASP A 98 3.29 -7.57 -18.74
N THR A 99 4.41 -7.47 -18.01
CA THR A 99 4.96 -8.54 -17.17
C THR A 99 4.95 -8.06 -15.73
N LEU A 100 4.21 -8.76 -14.88
CA LEU A 100 4.07 -8.40 -13.48
C LEU A 100 5.41 -8.48 -12.72
N PRO A 101 5.61 -7.65 -11.68
CA PRO A 101 6.76 -7.75 -10.80
C PRO A 101 6.92 -9.13 -10.17
N ASP A 102 8.15 -9.55 -9.89
CA ASP A 102 8.42 -10.83 -9.24
C ASP A 102 8.00 -10.83 -7.77
N VAL A 103 8.14 -9.69 -7.08
CA VAL A 103 7.85 -9.56 -5.65
C VAL A 103 7.30 -8.18 -5.29
N LEU A 104 6.43 -8.14 -4.28
CA LEU A 104 5.98 -6.91 -3.62
C LEU A 104 6.82 -6.68 -2.35
N LEU A 105 7.39 -5.50 -2.21
CA LEU A 105 8.13 -5.07 -1.02
C LEU A 105 7.36 -3.97 -0.28
N PRO A 106 6.65 -4.26 0.82
CA PRO A 106 5.98 -3.22 1.59
C PRO A 106 6.99 -2.31 2.30
N VAL A 107 6.80 -1.00 2.24
CA VAL A 107 7.59 -0.05 3.05
C VAL A 107 7.34 -0.35 4.53
N PRO A 108 8.39 -0.71 5.30
CA PRO A 108 8.20 -1.12 6.69
C PRO A 108 7.98 0.08 7.61
N ILE A 109 7.18 -0.13 8.67
CA ILE A 109 7.09 0.81 9.80
C ILE A 109 8.05 0.40 10.91
N TYR A 110 8.39 1.35 11.80
CA TYR A 110 9.28 1.05 12.92
C TYR A 110 8.64 0.02 13.88
N HIS A 111 9.44 -0.92 14.39
CA HIS A 111 8.94 -2.07 15.17
C HIS A 111 8.02 -1.66 16.34
N SER A 112 8.42 -0.66 17.15
CA SER A 112 7.57 -0.22 18.27
C SER A 112 6.23 0.37 17.81
N ASP A 113 6.18 0.98 16.62
CA ASP A 113 4.94 1.50 16.06
C ASP A 113 4.05 0.36 15.54
N LYS A 114 4.68 -0.71 15.00
CA LYS A 114 3.96 -1.94 14.60
C LYS A 114 3.35 -2.64 15.82
N VAL A 115 4.10 -2.77 16.92
CA VAL A 115 3.61 -3.34 18.19
C VAL A 115 2.46 -2.52 18.75
N LYS A 116 2.59 -1.19 18.84
CA LYS A 116 1.54 -0.30 19.34
C LYS A 116 0.27 -0.33 18.49
N LYS A 117 0.41 -0.36 17.17
CA LYS A 117 -0.70 -0.41 16.23
C LYS A 117 -1.26 -1.81 16.05
N GLY A 118 -0.47 -2.86 16.34
CA GLY A 118 -0.80 -4.26 16.12
C GLY A 118 -0.81 -4.68 14.64
N TYR A 119 -0.42 -3.80 13.71
CA TYR A 119 -0.33 -4.10 12.27
C TYR A 119 0.51 -3.07 11.51
N CYS A 120 0.98 -3.46 10.33
CA CYS A 120 1.54 -2.58 9.31
C CYS A 120 0.54 -2.49 8.14
N HIS A 121 0.10 -1.28 7.81
CA HIS A 121 -0.90 -1.07 6.76
C HIS A 121 -0.37 -1.45 5.37
N THR A 122 0.88 -1.13 5.05
CA THR A 122 1.52 -1.51 3.77
C THR A 122 1.66 -3.02 3.62
N GLU A 123 2.02 -3.75 4.69
CA GLU A 123 2.03 -5.22 4.68
C GLU A 123 0.64 -5.82 4.43
N LYS A 124 -0.42 -5.22 5.02
CA LYS A 124 -1.79 -5.68 4.76
C LYS A 124 -2.21 -5.43 3.32
N ILE A 125 -1.92 -4.25 2.79
CA ILE A 125 -2.18 -3.92 1.37
C ILE A 125 -1.46 -4.92 0.46
N CYS A 126 -0.16 -5.16 0.67
CA CYS A 126 0.59 -6.14 -0.13
C CYS A 126 0.01 -7.54 -0.05
N ARG A 127 -0.40 -8.00 1.15
CA ARG A 127 -1.04 -9.31 1.32
C ARG A 127 -2.32 -9.44 0.50
N GLU A 128 -3.19 -8.44 0.53
CA GLU A 128 -4.41 -8.43 -0.28
C GLU A 128 -4.10 -8.40 -1.79
N ILE A 129 -3.08 -7.65 -2.22
CA ILE A 129 -2.61 -7.68 -3.61
C ILE A 129 -2.09 -9.07 -3.98
N THR A 130 -1.32 -9.73 -3.10
CA THR A 130 -0.86 -11.12 -3.30
C THR A 130 -2.04 -12.09 -3.49
N GLU A 131 -3.08 -11.97 -2.67
CA GLU A 131 -4.28 -12.82 -2.78
C GLU A 131 -5.01 -12.61 -4.12
N LEU A 132 -4.96 -11.40 -4.68
CA LEU A 132 -5.64 -11.06 -5.93
C LEU A 132 -4.81 -11.37 -7.19
N THR A 133 -3.48 -11.35 -7.11
CA THR A 133 -2.59 -11.42 -8.28
C THR A 133 -1.66 -12.64 -8.29
N GLY A 134 -1.44 -13.24 -7.13
CA GLY A 134 -0.41 -14.27 -6.94
C GLY A 134 1.02 -13.73 -6.79
N ILE A 135 1.28 -12.43 -6.94
CA ILE A 135 2.62 -11.84 -6.74
C ILE A 135 3.01 -11.97 -5.27
N PRO A 136 4.10 -12.65 -4.92
CA PRO A 136 4.47 -12.87 -3.53
C PRO A 136 4.90 -11.58 -2.83
N THR A 137 4.52 -11.42 -1.57
CA THR A 137 5.00 -10.35 -0.69
C THR A 137 6.23 -10.81 0.10
N VAL A 138 7.31 -10.04 0.06
CA VAL A 138 8.54 -10.30 0.82
C VAL A 138 8.75 -9.24 1.91
N SER A 139 9.20 -9.68 3.09
CA SER A 139 9.54 -8.80 4.22
C SER A 139 11.07 -8.72 4.37
N ALA A 140 11.74 -8.29 3.30
CA ALA A 140 13.19 -8.30 3.17
C ALA A 140 13.89 -7.04 3.68
N VAL A 141 13.13 -6.03 4.15
CA VAL A 141 13.65 -4.76 4.68
C VAL A 141 12.99 -4.44 6.00
N ALA A 142 13.78 -4.00 6.98
CA ALA A 142 13.31 -3.53 8.27
C ALA A 142 13.61 -2.03 8.46
N LYS A 143 12.72 -1.30 9.15
CA LYS A 143 12.99 0.05 9.61
C LYS A 143 13.70 -0.01 10.97
N ILE A 144 14.98 0.37 10.99
CA ILE A 144 15.86 0.23 12.16
C ILE A 144 15.97 1.50 13.02
N LYS A 145 15.59 2.67 12.49
CA LYS A 145 15.60 3.93 13.23
C LYS A 145 14.20 4.53 13.30
N LYS A 146 13.85 5.05 14.47
CA LYS A 146 12.62 5.83 14.64
C LYS A 146 12.83 7.23 14.08
N THR A 147 12.04 7.61 13.09
CA THR A 147 12.06 8.97 12.53
C THR A 147 11.05 9.86 13.25
N ALA A 148 11.36 11.15 13.47
CA ALA A 148 10.38 12.11 13.95
C ALA A 148 9.20 12.24 12.99
N GLN A 149 7.99 12.53 13.50
CA GLN A 149 6.82 12.70 12.63
C GLN A 149 7.06 13.87 11.65
N GLN A 150 7.05 13.56 10.35
CA GLN A 150 7.50 14.46 9.28
C GLN A 150 6.55 15.62 8.95
N LYS A 151 5.49 15.84 9.76
CA LYS A 151 4.46 16.86 9.44
C LYS A 151 4.98 18.30 9.38
N SER A 152 6.13 18.59 9.99
CA SER A 152 6.70 19.94 10.10
C SER A 152 8.04 20.15 9.37
N LEU A 153 8.59 19.13 8.69
CA LEU A 153 9.92 19.21 8.08
C LEU A 153 9.83 19.51 6.57
N GLY A 154 10.64 20.49 6.10
CA GLY A 154 10.83 20.75 4.66
C GLY A 154 11.49 19.57 3.93
N ARG A 155 11.49 19.62 2.57
CA ARG A 155 11.95 18.52 1.70
C ARG A 155 13.36 18.02 2.03
N GLU A 156 14.33 18.93 2.20
CA GLU A 156 15.73 18.59 2.50
C GLU A 156 15.88 17.92 3.87
N LYS A 157 15.19 18.43 4.89
CA LYS A 157 15.21 17.86 6.25
C LYS A 157 14.57 16.46 6.29
N ARG A 158 13.63 16.14 5.38
CA ARG A 158 13.03 14.78 5.26
C ARG A 158 14.05 13.79 4.71
N LEU A 159 14.84 14.16 3.71
CA LEU A 159 15.91 13.31 3.15
C LEU A 159 16.96 12.97 4.22
N VAL A 160 17.44 13.98 4.94
CA VAL A 160 18.46 13.77 6.02
C VAL A 160 17.91 12.91 7.15
N ASN A 161 16.63 13.08 7.51
CA ASN A 161 16.00 12.33 8.61
C ASN A 161 15.77 10.84 8.31
N LEU A 162 15.77 10.45 7.02
CA LEU A 162 15.54 9.07 6.59
C LEU A 162 16.83 8.30 6.30
N LYS A 163 17.97 8.97 6.13
CA LYS A 163 19.23 8.33 5.76
C LYS A 163 19.65 7.25 6.78
N GLY A 164 19.84 6.03 6.29
CA GLY A 164 20.17 4.85 7.07
C GLY A 164 19.09 4.44 8.07
N CYS A 165 17.80 4.72 7.75
CA CYS A 165 16.68 4.31 8.60
C CYS A 165 16.21 2.88 8.29
N PHE A 166 16.65 2.29 7.19
CA PHE A 166 16.28 0.95 6.79
C PHE A 166 17.50 0.04 6.71
N ALA A 167 17.30 -1.26 6.82
CA ALA A 167 18.31 -2.29 6.64
C ALA A 167 17.69 -3.50 5.94
N VAL A 168 18.47 -4.14 5.07
CA VAL A 168 18.11 -5.42 4.46
C VAL A 168 18.17 -6.51 5.51
N THR A 169 17.16 -7.38 5.52
CA THR A 169 17.05 -8.54 6.41
C THR A 169 17.10 -9.87 5.65
N ASP A 170 16.84 -9.84 4.33
CA ASP A 170 16.90 -11.02 3.46
C ASP A 170 17.32 -10.56 2.04
N GLU A 171 18.59 -10.68 1.73
CA GLU A 171 19.14 -10.32 0.42
C GLU A 171 18.69 -11.28 -0.69
N ASN A 172 18.53 -12.57 -0.37
CA ASN A 172 18.17 -13.59 -1.35
C ASN A 172 16.74 -13.37 -1.91
N ALA A 173 15.85 -12.80 -1.10
CA ALA A 173 14.50 -12.45 -1.56
C ALA A 173 14.47 -11.31 -2.58
N LEU A 174 15.57 -10.56 -2.73
CA LEU A 174 15.66 -9.36 -3.57
C LEU A 174 16.54 -9.55 -4.81
N LYS A 175 17.57 -10.41 -4.71
CA LYS A 175 18.58 -10.57 -5.74
C LYS A 175 18.00 -11.03 -7.08
N GLY A 176 18.33 -10.33 -8.16
CA GLY A 176 17.92 -10.63 -9.52
C GLY A 176 16.40 -10.50 -9.77
N LYS A 177 15.63 -9.89 -8.85
CA LYS A 177 14.19 -9.75 -8.95
C LYS A 177 13.77 -8.40 -9.50
N HIS A 178 12.63 -8.38 -10.22
CA HIS A 178 11.86 -7.15 -10.43
C HIS A 178 11.03 -6.88 -9.15
N ILE A 179 11.44 -5.89 -8.39
CA ILE A 179 10.86 -5.53 -7.09
C ILE A 179 9.89 -4.37 -7.28
N LEU A 180 8.65 -4.51 -6.79
CA LEU A 180 7.71 -3.40 -6.68
C LEU A 180 7.57 -2.98 -5.22
N VAL A 181 8.11 -1.81 -4.89
CA VAL A 181 8.01 -1.22 -3.54
C VAL A 181 6.64 -0.56 -3.36
N ILE A 182 5.91 -0.94 -2.33
CA ILE A 182 4.54 -0.47 -2.05
C ILE A 182 4.52 0.46 -0.84
N ASP A 183 3.97 1.68 -1.02
CA ASP A 183 3.65 2.58 0.09
C ASP A 183 2.20 3.11 -0.04
N ASP A 184 1.68 3.72 1.02
CA ASP A 184 0.34 4.31 0.99
C ASP A 184 0.34 5.73 0.39
N VAL A 185 1.28 6.58 0.77
CA VAL A 185 1.37 7.98 0.30
C VAL A 185 2.81 8.39 0.12
N THR A 186 3.08 9.02 -1.00
CA THR A 186 4.36 9.72 -1.18
C THR A 186 4.15 11.21 -1.44
N THR A 187 5.07 12.03 -0.94
CA THR A 187 5.13 13.48 -1.19
C THR A 187 6.32 13.79 -2.09
N THR A 188 7.52 13.64 -1.55
CA THR A 188 8.79 13.92 -2.22
C THR A 188 9.49 12.67 -2.76
N GLY A 189 8.95 11.49 -2.50
CA GLY A 189 9.61 10.23 -2.81
C GLY A 189 10.73 9.81 -1.84
N SER A 190 11.04 10.63 -0.82
CA SER A 190 12.21 10.42 0.05
C SER A 190 12.24 9.03 0.73
N THR A 191 11.09 8.50 1.15
CA THR A 191 11.03 7.16 1.75
C THR A 191 11.35 6.08 0.72
N LEU A 192 10.79 6.20 -0.47
CA LEU A 192 11.00 5.25 -1.57
C LEU A 192 12.46 5.30 -2.06
N THR A 193 13.03 6.50 -2.15
CA THR A 193 14.45 6.70 -2.50
C THR A 193 15.37 6.07 -1.47
N GLU A 194 15.08 6.20 -0.17
CA GLU A 194 15.90 5.59 0.87
C GLU A 194 15.79 4.05 0.87
N ILE A 195 14.58 3.50 0.59
CA ILE A 195 14.41 2.06 0.37
C ILE A 195 15.25 1.60 -0.83
N TYR A 196 15.21 2.34 -1.95
CA TYR A 196 16.03 2.03 -3.12
C TYR A 196 17.51 1.93 -2.75
N HIS A 197 18.09 2.96 -2.13
CA HIS A 197 19.49 2.95 -1.71
C HIS A 197 19.83 1.86 -0.69
N THR A 198 18.84 1.40 0.08
CA THR A 198 19.02 0.29 1.02
C THR A 198 19.15 -1.05 0.30
N ILE A 199 18.43 -1.25 -0.82
CA ILE A 199 18.35 -2.54 -1.50
C ILE A 199 19.17 -2.62 -2.78
N GLU A 200 19.71 -1.51 -3.31
CA GLU A 200 20.50 -1.50 -4.55
C GLU A 200 21.74 -2.40 -4.48
N SER A 201 22.34 -2.55 -3.29
CA SER A 201 23.48 -3.46 -3.08
C SER A 201 23.13 -4.95 -3.15
N CYS A 202 21.84 -5.30 -3.12
CA CYS A 202 21.37 -6.69 -3.28
C CYS A 202 21.26 -7.12 -4.74
N ASP A 203 21.67 -6.27 -5.70
CA ASP A 203 21.66 -6.56 -7.13
C ASP A 203 20.27 -6.98 -7.66
N PRO A 204 19.21 -6.17 -7.43
CA PRO A 204 17.90 -6.43 -8.03
C PRO A 204 17.94 -6.20 -9.54
N ALA A 205 17.14 -6.95 -10.31
CA ALA A 205 17.02 -6.74 -11.75
C ALA A 205 16.36 -5.39 -12.09
N THR A 206 15.31 -5.02 -11.36
CA THR A 206 14.59 -3.75 -11.50
C THR A 206 13.93 -3.37 -10.18
N VAL A 207 13.85 -2.08 -9.87
CA VAL A 207 13.11 -1.56 -8.71
C VAL A 207 12.13 -0.51 -9.18
N ASP A 208 10.84 -0.80 -9.06
CA ASP A 208 9.75 0.11 -9.32
C ASP A 208 8.96 0.42 -8.03
N PHE A 209 8.09 1.41 -8.09
CA PHE A 209 7.38 1.92 -6.94
C PHE A 209 5.90 2.10 -7.25
N ALA A 210 5.03 1.72 -6.31
CA ALA A 210 3.60 1.98 -6.40
C ALA A 210 3.06 2.55 -5.10
N VAL A 211 2.26 3.62 -5.22
CA VAL A 211 1.63 4.28 -4.08
C VAL A 211 0.14 4.49 -4.33
N PHE A 212 -0.66 4.41 -3.27
CA PHE A 212 -2.08 4.73 -3.41
C PHE A 212 -2.26 6.21 -3.74
N ALA A 213 -1.59 7.13 -3.03
CA ALA A 213 -1.76 8.55 -3.29
C ALA A 213 -0.45 9.34 -3.31
N ARG A 214 -0.44 10.41 -4.13
CA ARG A 214 0.68 11.34 -4.25
C ARG A 214 0.22 12.79 -4.06
N THR A 215 1.03 13.61 -3.39
CA THR A 215 0.81 15.07 -3.30
C THR A 215 1.42 15.81 -4.48
#